data_5316c2ad2af657fd04ffc6f7d9b1a38b
#
_entry.id   5316c2ad2af657fd04ffc6f7d9b1a38b
#
_cell.length_a   1.000
_cell.length_b   1.000
_cell.length_c   1.000
_cell.angle_alpha   90.00
_cell.angle_beta   90.00
_cell.angle_gamma   90.00
#
_symmetry.space_group_name_H-M   'P 1'
#
loop_
_entity.id
_entity.type
_entity.pdbx_description
1 polymer ?
#
loop_
_entity_poly.entity_id
_entity_poly.type
_entity_poly.pdbx_seq_one_letter_code
_entity_poly.pdbx_strand_id
1 'polypeptide(L)'
;RRVVENPLIPEKGCYRIDYDDLDRKLAEATVLLFCNPHNPTGRVFTAEELRRVADLCRKHDVAIVSDEIHSDLIFAPCRHTHIASLCAEGQRCITLIAPTKTFNIAGLSTSAAITPDPAAREALRTELGRYHVDQGNIFGTAALIAAYNEGEEWLGQMLDYVHGNMEFTVRFLAEHLPEIRTAIPEGTYLMWLDLRGLGLGHEELLRFMAREAGVGLNDGAAFGVQGRGFMRMNMA
;
A
#
# COMPACT_ATOMS: atom_id res chain seq x y z
N ARG A 1 -4.68 -1.47 -22.73
CA ARG A 1 -3.43 -1.54 -21.91
C ARG A 1 -3.35 -2.93 -21.29
N ARG A 2 -2.14 -3.52 -21.24
CA ARG A 2 -1.87 -4.84 -20.62
C ARG A 2 -1.24 -4.58 -19.24
N VAL A 3 -1.78 -5.23 -18.21
CA VAL A 3 -1.16 -5.28 -16.89
C VAL A 3 -0.22 -6.48 -16.84
N VAL A 4 0.98 -6.27 -16.32
CA VAL A 4 1.98 -7.31 -16.08
C VAL A 4 2.33 -7.26 -14.59
N GLU A 5 2.08 -8.36 -13.88
CA GLU A 5 2.26 -8.43 -12.44
C GLU A 5 3.66 -8.90 -12.10
N ASN A 6 4.26 -8.30 -11.06
CA ASN A 6 5.45 -8.79 -10.38
C ASN A 6 5.07 -9.21 -8.96
N PRO A 7 4.71 -10.48 -8.74
CA PRO A 7 4.29 -10.96 -7.43
C PRO A 7 5.41 -10.87 -6.41
N LEU A 8 5.08 -10.42 -5.20
CA LEU A 8 6.00 -10.49 -4.08
C LEU A 8 6.22 -11.94 -3.65
N ILE A 9 7.44 -12.27 -3.24
CA ILE A 9 7.80 -13.59 -2.75
C ILE A 9 7.64 -13.60 -1.22
N PRO A 10 6.82 -14.52 -0.66
CA PRO A 10 6.74 -14.69 0.79
C PRO A 10 8.06 -15.25 1.34
N GLU A 11 8.56 -14.63 2.42
CA GLU A 11 9.79 -15.04 3.08
C GLU A 11 9.68 -14.85 4.61
N LYS A 12 9.67 -15.96 5.37
CA LYS A 12 9.70 -15.97 6.84
C LYS A 12 8.69 -15.02 7.52
N GLY A 13 7.46 -14.98 7.03
CA GLY A 13 6.39 -14.12 7.57
C GLY A 13 6.40 -12.68 7.04
N CYS A 14 7.30 -12.37 6.11
CA CYS A 14 7.41 -11.11 5.39
C CYS A 14 7.30 -11.34 3.88
N TYR A 15 7.47 -10.29 3.09
CA TYR A 15 7.45 -10.35 1.63
C TYR A 15 8.64 -9.59 1.04
N ARG A 16 9.22 -10.09 -0.04
CA ARG A 16 10.29 -9.42 -0.77
C ARG A 16 9.96 -9.25 -2.25
N ILE A 17 10.60 -8.29 -2.89
CA ILE A 17 10.48 -8.07 -4.34
C ILE A 17 11.25 -9.17 -5.08
N ASP A 18 10.66 -9.75 -6.13
CA ASP A 18 11.36 -10.57 -7.11
C ASP A 18 12.02 -9.66 -8.15
N TYR A 19 13.27 -9.30 -7.89
CA TYR A 19 14.00 -8.38 -8.76
C TYR A 19 14.34 -8.96 -10.13
N ASP A 20 14.56 -10.28 -10.23
CA ASP A 20 14.89 -10.93 -11.51
C ASP A 20 13.64 -10.98 -12.40
N ASP A 21 12.48 -11.24 -11.80
CA ASP A 21 11.21 -11.16 -12.50
C ASP A 21 10.86 -9.71 -12.86
N LEU A 22 11.10 -8.77 -11.95
CA LEU A 22 10.89 -7.35 -12.18
C LEU A 22 11.73 -6.84 -13.35
N ASP A 23 13.03 -7.15 -13.39
CA ASP A 23 13.95 -6.74 -14.46
C ASP A 23 13.47 -7.24 -15.84
N ARG A 24 13.05 -8.50 -15.92
CA ARG A 24 12.48 -9.05 -17.18
C ARG A 24 11.21 -8.34 -17.62
N LYS A 25 10.30 -8.04 -16.68
CA LYS A 25 8.99 -7.44 -16.97
C LYS A 25 9.08 -5.97 -17.30
N LEU A 26 10.02 -5.25 -16.70
CA LEU A 26 10.26 -3.84 -17.02
C LEU A 26 10.73 -3.65 -18.47
N ALA A 27 11.38 -4.64 -19.09
CA ALA A 27 11.77 -4.58 -20.50
C ALA A 27 10.56 -4.45 -21.46
N GLU A 28 9.36 -4.84 -21.01
CA GLU A 28 8.12 -4.77 -21.80
C GLU A 28 7.13 -3.69 -21.26
N ALA A 29 7.50 -3.00 -20.20
CA ALA A 29 6.64 -2.03 -19.52
C ALA A 29 7.00 -0.59 -19.88
N THR A 30 6.03 0.30 -19.78
CA THR A 30 6.23 1.77 -19.92
C THR A 30 6.05 2.51 -18.60
N VAL A 31 5.33 1.89 -17.65
CA VAL A 31 5.04 2.45 -16.33
C VAL A 31 5.07 1.34 -15.30
N LEU A 32 5.76 1.58 -14.20
CA LEU A 32 5.64 0.79 -12.97
C LEU A 32 4.65 1.48 -12.03
N LEU A 33 3.58 0.77 -11.64
CA LEU A 33 2.73 1.16 -10.51
C LEU A 33 3.30 0.49 -9.27
N PHE A 34 3.83 1.28 -8.35
CA PHE A 34 4.50 0.82 -7.15
C PHE A 34 3.74 1.28 -5.91
N CYS A 35 3.59 0.43 -4.89
CA CYS A 35 2.89 0.76 -3.66
C CYS A 35 3.83 0.58 -2.46
N ASN A 36 4.06 1.67 -1.71
CA ASN A 36 4.91 1.67 -0.51
C ASN A 36 4.46 2.73 0.50
N PRO A 37 4.03 2.35 1.71
CA PRO A 37 3.86 0.99 2.25
C PRO A 37 2.91 0.13 1.45
N HIS A 38 3.22 -1.17 1.35
CA HIS A 38 2.52 -2.07 0.44
C HIS A 38 1.19 -2.56 1.04
N ASN A 39 0.10 -2.25 0.39
CA ASN A 39 -1.21 -2.81 0.66
C ASN A 39 -1.46 -4.00 -0.30
N PRO A 40 -1.70 -5.23 0.22
CA PRO A 40 -2.22 -5.55 1.55
C PRO A 40 -1.19 -6.05 2.57
N THR A 41 0.07 -6.27 2.22
CA THR A 41 1.03 -7.00 3.07
C THR A 41 1.62 -6.19 4.23
N GLY A 42 1.45 -4.86 4.21
CA GLY A 42 2.00 -3.96 5.22
C GLY A 42 3.52 -3.80 5.18
N ARG A 43 4.19 -4.26 4.09
CA ARG A 43 5.64 -4.06 3.90
C ARG A 43 5.97 -2.58 3.75
N VAL A 44 7.05 -2.16 4.41
CA VAL A 44 7.71 -0.88 4.21
C VAL A 44 9.08 -1.17 3.61
N PHE A 45 9.23 -0.93 2.31
CA PHE A 45 10.48 -1.25 1.63
C PHE A 45 11.60 -0.30 2.05
N THR A 46 12.79 -0.87 2.28
CA THR A 46 13.97 -0.13 2.68
C THR A 46 14.49 0.78 1.56
N ALA A 47 15.28 1.79 1.91
CA ALA A 47 15.91 2.66 0.92
C ALA A 47 16.80 1.89 -0.08
N GLU A 48 17.41 0.77 0.34
CA GLU A 48 18.20 -0.09 -0.55
C GLU A 48 17.31 -0.83 -1.56
N GLU A 49 16.19 -1.43 -1.08
CA GLU A 49 15.21 -2.10 -1.95
C GLU A 49 14.64 -1.12 -2.96
N LEU A 50 14.25 0.09 -2.51
CA LEU A 50 13.69 1.13 -3.37
C LEU A 50 14.69 1.66 -4.40
N ARG A 51 15.97 1.82 -4.01
CA ARG A 51 17.02 2.23 -4.94
C ARG A 51 17.19 1.20 -6.06
N ARG A 52 17.18 -0.09 -5.72
CA ARG A 52 17.25 -1.15 -6.73
C ARG A 52 16.06 -1.12 -7.69
N VAL A 53 14.84 -0.86 -7.20
CA VAL A 53 13.67 -0.67 -8.07
C VAL A 53 13.84 0.54 -8.98
N ALA A 54 14.28 1.69 -8.45
CA ALA A 54 14.50 2.92 -9.23
C ALA A 54 15.57 2.70 -10.32
N ASP A 55 16.68 2.01 -9.98
CA ASP A 55 17.74 1.70 -10.94
C ASP A 55 17.27 0.77 -12.06
N LEU A 56 16.45 -0.22 -11.77
CA LEU A 56 15.85 -1.10 -12.77
C LEU A 56 14.88 -0.33 -13.68
N CYS A 57 14.05 0.55 -13.14
CA CYS A 57 13.18 1.40 -13.93
C CYS A 57 13.98 2.35 -14.84
N ARG A 58 15.07 2.91 -14.34
CA ARG A 58 15.98 3.75 -15.12
C ARG A 58 16.64 2.96 -16.25
N LYS A 59 17.12 1.75 -15.99
CA LYS A 59 17.73 0.84 -16.98
C LYS A 59 16.82 0.60 -18.19
N HIS A 60 15.51 0.47 -17.96
CA HIS A 60 14.51 0.17 -18.98
C HIS A 60 13.71 1.41 -19.46
N ASP A 61 14.07 2.61 -19.03
CA ASP A 61 13.34 3.87 -19.32
C ASP A 61 11.85 3.80 -18.92
N VAL A 62 11.53 3.17 -17.80
CA VAL A 62 10.17 3.00 -17.28
C VAL A 62 9.84 4.10 -16.28
N ALA A 63 8.71 4.78 -16.45
CA ALA A 63 8.23 5.79 -15.51
C ALA A 63 7.70 5.10 -14.23
N ILE A 64 7.90 5.72 -13.07
CA ILE A 64 7.42 5.24 -11.79
C ILE A 64 6.20 6.07 -11.38
N VAL A 65 5.10 5.41 -11.03
CA VAL A 65 3.99 6.01 -10.28
C VAL A 65 3.94 5.29 -8.93
N SER A 66 4.35 6.00 -7.88
CA SER A 66 4.43 5.45 -6.52
C SER A 66 3.20 5.86 -5.72
N ASP A 67 2.41 4.87 -5.34
CA ASP A 67 1.30 5.05 -4.41
C ASP A 67 1.85 4.97 -2.97
N GLU A 68 1.97 6.14 -2.35
CA GLU A 68 2.52 6.31 -1.01
C GLU A 68 1.46 6.88 -0.02
N ILE A 69 0.18 6.63 -0.29
CA ILE A 69 -0.93 7.12 0.54
C ILE A 69 -0.93 6.60 1.98
N HIS A 70 -0.12 5.59 2.27
CA HIS A 70 0.10 5.04 3.61
C HIS A 70 1.43 5.50 4.25
N SER A 71 2.14 6.46 3.65
CA SER A 71 3.50 6.88 4.06
C SER A 71 3.62 7.34 5.52
N ASP A 72 2.55 7.87 6.11
CA ASP A 72 2.52 8.32 7.50
C ASP A 72 2.20 7.20 8.50
N LEU A 73 1.74 6.05 8.01
CA LEU A 73 1.26 4.92 8.82
C LEU A 73 2.37 3.88 8.97
N ILE A 74 3.40 4.22 9.73
CA ILE A 74 4.63 3.42 9.89
C ILE A 74 4.83 3.08 11.35
N PHE A 75 5.16 1.82 11.64
CA PHE A 75 5.47 1.38 13.00
C PHE A 75 6.99 1.27 13.22
N ALA A 76 7.45 1.72 14.37
CA ALA A 76 8.86 1.60 14.75
C ALA A 76 9.30 0.11 14.78
N PRO A 77 10.51 -0.22 14.39
CA PRO A 77 11.62 0.68 14.02
C PRO A 77 11.67 1.08 12.53
N CYS A 78 10.66 0.70 11.74
CA CYS A 78 10.63 0.98 10.31
C CYS A 78 10.54 2.48 10.02
N ARG A 79 11.00 2.88 8.84
CA ARG A 79 10.93 4.26 8.36
C ARG A 79 10.55 4.25 6.88
N HIS A 80 9.61 5.11 6.53
CA HIS A 80 9.26 5.32 5.14
C HIS A 80 10.35 6.11 4.41
N THR A 81 10.61 5.73 3.17
CA THR A 81 11.45 6.48 2.22
C THR A 81 10.66 6.67 0.94
N HIS A 82 10.50 7.91 0.51
CA HIS A 82 9.89 8.21 -0.79
C HIS A 82 10.82 7.77 -1.92
N ILE A 83 10.34 6.92 -2.84
CA ILE A 83 11.16 6.40 -3.93
C ILE A 83 11.68 7.53 -4.83
N ALA A 84 10.93 8.62 -4.98
CA ALA A 84 11.33 9.79 -5.74
C ALA A 84 12.65 10.42 -5.25
N SER A 85 12.95 10.33 -3.94
CA SER A 85 14.22 10.84 -3.37
C SER A 85 15.44 10.00 -3.76
N LEU A 86 15.22 8.82 -4.32
CA LEU A 86 16.26 7.87 -4.75
C LEU A 86 16.38 7.80 -6.28
N CYS A 87 15.49 8.46 -7.01
CA CYS A 87 15.53 8.54 -8.46
C CYS A 87 16.70 9.42 -8.93
N ALA A 88 17.30 9.06 -10.06
CA ALA A 88 18.30 9.89 -10.71
C ALA A 88 17.68 11.17 -11.29
N GLU A 89 18.50 12.19 -11.52
CA GLU A 89 18.08 13.41 -12.20
C GLU A 89 17.45 13.09 -13.57
N GLY A 90 16.31 13.67 -13.87
CA GLY A 90 15.55 13.43 -15.10
C GLY A 90 14.78 12.12 -15.16
N GLN A 91 14.86 11.26 -14.13
CA GLN A 91 14.05 10.04 -14.06
C GLN A 91 12.59 10.38 -13.80
N ARG A 92 11.69 9.83 -14.62
CA ARG A 92 10.25 10.08 -14.52
C ARG A 92 9.67 9.38 -13.30
N CYS A 93 9.23 10.17 -12.30
CA CYS A 93 8.59 9.66 -11.09
C CYS A 93 7.44 10.58 -10.67
N ILE A 94 6.32 9.98 -10.32
CA ILE A 94 5.16 10.65 -9.71
C ILE A 94 4.88 9.95 -8.38
N THR A 95 4.88 10.71 -7.29
CA THR A 95 4.50 10.22 -5.96
C THR A 95 3.09 10.67 -5.63
N LEU A 96 2.25 9.74 -5.21
CA LEU A 96 0.88 10.01 -4.76
C LEU A 96 0.82 9.92 -3.24
N ILE A 97 0.38 10.99 -2.57
CA ILE A 97 0.16 11.05 -1.14
C ILE A 97 -1.27 11.51 -0.84
N ALA A 98 -1.79 11.14 0.33
CA ALA A 98 -3.12 11.58 0.73
C ALA A 98 -3.30 11.57 2.26
N PRO A 99 -3.89 12.61 2.86
CA PRO A 99 -4.25 12.61 4.27
C PRO A 99 -5.41 11.66 4.58
N THR A 100 -6.07 11.17 3.54
CA THR A 100 -7.35 10.44 3.64
C THR A 100 -7.24 9.13 4.40
N LYS A 101 -6.09 8.47 4.34
CA LYS A 101 -5.81 7.22 5.09
C LYS A 101 -5.26 7.54 6.47
N THR A 102 -4.32 8.46 6.54
CA THR A 102 -3.63 8.85 7.75
C THR A 102 -4.59 9.42 8.80
N PHE A 103 -5.51 10.29 8.39
CA PHE A 103 -6.41 11.04 9.28
C PHE A 103 -7.89 10.63 9.17
N ASN A 104 -8.18 9.45 8.60
CA ASN A 104 -9.54 8.91 8.46
C ASN A 104 -10.55 9.87 7.79
N ILE A 105 -10.12 10.58 6.77
CA ILE A 105 -10.93 11.54 6.01
C ILE A 105 -11.15 11.13 4.54
N ALA A 106 -11.25 9.82 4.30
CA ALA A 106 -11.40 9.26 2.94
C ALA A 106 -12.62 9.82 2.18
N GLY A 107 -13.71 10.16 2.90
CA GLY A 107 -14.92 10.74 2.31
C GLY A 107 -14.69 12.11 1.65
N LEU A 108 -13.58 12.79 1.95
CA LEU A 108 -13.24 14.08 1.34
C LEU A 108 -12.48 13.95 0.02
N SER A 109 -12.08 12.73 -0.37
CA SER A 109 -11.50 12.40 -1.69
C SER A 109 -10.38 13.35 -2.13
N THR A 110 -9.45 13.68 -1.22
CA THR A 110 -8.37 14.63 -1.47
C THR A 110 -7.01 13.93 -1.42
N SER A 111 -6.19 14.20 -2.43
CA SER A 111 -4.82 13.67 -2.57
C SER A 111 -3.92 14.67 -3.28
N ALA A 112 -2.62 14.45 -3.24
CA ALA A 112 -1.65 15.21 -3.99
C ALA A 112 -0.77 14.29 -4.84
N ALA A 113 -0.51 14.70 -6.09
CA ALA A 113 0.46 14.09 -6.96
C ALA A 113 1.70 15.01 -7.06
N ILE A 114 2.86 14.49 -6.70
CA ILE A 114 4.10 15.23 -6.61
C ILE A 114 5.06 14.72 -7.69
N THR A 115 5.54 15.59 -8.55
CA THR A 115 6.59 15.28 -9.51
C THR A 115 7.50 16.48 -9.72
N PRO A 116 8.83 16.29 -9.76
CA PRO A 116 9.77 17.35 -10.10
C PRO A 116 9.74 17.73 -11.59
N ASP A 117 9.28 16.81 -12.48
CA ASP A 117 9.22 17.01 -13.92
C ASP A 117 8.04 17.95 -14.29
N PRO A 118 8.33 19.18 -14.83
CA PRO A 118 7.27 20.09 -15.24
C PRO A 118 6.41 19.57 -16.39
N ALA A 119 6.97 18.78 -17.30
CA ALA A 119 6.24 18.24 -18.44
C ALA A 119 5.26 17.15 -17.98
N ALA A 120 5.69 16.26 -17.09
CA ALA A 120 4.81 15.25 -16.47
C ALA A 120 3.69 15.91 -15.65
N ARG A 121 4.01 16.99 -14.91
CA ARG A 121 3.02 17.73 -14.12
C ARG A 121 1.97 18.39 -15.01
N GLU A 122 2.35 19.02 -16.11
CA GLU A 122 1.41 19.65 -17.02
C GLU A 122 0.55 18.61 -17.78
N ALA A 123 1.15 17.49 -18.19
CA ALA A 123 0.41 16.40 -18.80
C ALA A 123 -0.65 15.82 -17.84
N LEU A 124 -0.28 15.60 -16.56
CA LEU A 124 -1.21 15.16 -15.54
C LEU A 124 -2.36 16.15 -15.33
N ARG A 125 -2.07 17.45 -15.19
CA ARG A 125 -3.08 18.50 -15.05
C ARG A 125 -4.05 18.53 -16.23
N THR A 126 -3.53 18.41 -17.45
CA THR A 126 -4.33 18.39 -18.67
C THR A 126 -5.29 17.20 -18.67
N GLU A 127 -4.79 16.00 -18.30
CA GLU A 127 -5.66 14.80 -18.25
C GLU A 127 -6.70 14.89 -17.12
N LEU A 128 -6.33 15.36 -15.93
CA LEU A 128 -7.29 15.57 -14.84
C LEU A 128 -8.38 16.58 -15.23
N GLY A 129 -8.02 17.67 -15.91
CA GLY A 129 -8.97 18.67 -16.42
C GLY A 129 -9.94 18.11 -17.47
N ARG A 130 -9.48 17.18 -18.34
CA ARG A 130 -10.36 16.49 -19.30
C ARG A 130 -11.48 15.69 -18.65
N TYR A 131 -11.24 15.16 -17.47
CA TYR A 131 -12.21 14.37 -16.69
C TYR A 131 -12.92 15.18 -15.62
N HIS A 132 -12.64 16.49 -15.52
CA HIS A 132 -13.18 17.40 -14.49
C HIS A 132 -12.94 16.91 -13.05
N VAL A 133 -11.82 16.26 -12.81
CA VAL A 133 -11.40 15.78 -11.47
C VAL A 133 -10.31 16.63 -10.83
N ASP A 134 -9.94 17.73 -11.48
CA ASP A 134 -8.91 18.69 -11.06
C ASP A 134 -9.42 19.73 -10.05
N GLN A 135 -10.74 19.89 -9.93
CA GLN A 135 -11.34 20.92 -9.08
C GLN A 135 -11.30 20.56 -7.59
N GLY A 136 -11.20 19.28 -7.26
CA GLY A 136 -11.13 18.78 -5.90
C GLY A 136 -12.38 19.06 -5.07
N ASN A 137 -12.23 18.93 -3.75
CA ASN A 137 -13.24 19.22 -2.76
C ASN A 137 -12.74 20.36 -1.84
N ILE A 138 -13.49 21.45 -1.74
CA ILE A 138 -13.13 22.62 -0.92
C ILE A 138 -12.84 22.22 0.53
N PHE A 139 -13.70 21.39 1.13
CA PHE A 139 -13.50 20.90 2.49
C PHE A 139 -12.30 19.94 2.59
N GLY A 140 -12.03 19.18 1.52
CA GLY A 140 -10.89 18.29 1.44
C GLY A 140 -9.55 19.03 1.46
N THR A 141 -9.45 20.17 0.75
CA THR A 141 -8.26 21.02 0.78
C THR A 141 -8.03 21.64 2.17
N ALA A 142 -9.09 22.16 2.79
CA ALA A 142 -9.00 22.69 4.15
C ALA A 142 -8.62 21.64 5.17
N ALA A 143 -9.21 20.44 5.06
CA ALA A 143 -8.91 19.31 5.93
C ALA A 143 -7.46 18.78 5.73
N LEU A 144 -6.95 18.74 4.50
CA LEU A 144 -5.56 18.37 4.22
C LEU A 144 -4.59 19.33 4.94
N ILE A 145 -4.83 20.64 4.83
CA ILE A 145 -3.98 21.66 5.46
C ILE A 145 -4.02 21.51 6.99
N ALA A 146 -5.22 21.41 7.58
CA ALA A 146 -5.37 21.26 9.02
C ALA A 146 -4.76 19.96 9.54
N ALA A 147 -5.00 18.84 8.85
CA ALA A 147 -4.50 17.51 9.23
C ALA A 147 -2.98 17.47 9.29
N TYR A 148 -2.29 17.96 8.27
CA TYR A 148 -0.82 17.95 8.24
C TYR A 148 -0.18 19.02 9.14
N ASN A 149 -0.86 20.12 9.44
CA ASN A 149 -0.31 21.14 10.34
C ASN A 149 -0.59 20.86 11.83
N GLU A 150 -1.68 20.19 12.17
CA GLU A 150 -2.19 20.09 13.53
C GLU A 150 -2.46 18.65 13.99
N GLY A 151 -2.36 17.65 13.10
CA GLY A 151 -2.78 16.27 13.37
C GLY A 151 -1.71 15.35 13.96
N GLU A 152 -0.49 15.82 14.23
CA GLU A 152 0.64 14.97 14.65
C GLU A 152 0.37 14.19 15.94
N GLU A 153 -0.16 14.87 16.96
CA GLU A 153 -0.49 14.23 18.25
C GLU A 153 -1.57 13.15 18.08
N TRP A 154 -2.63 13.47 17.32
CA TRP A 154 -3.68 12.50 17.02
C TRP A 154 -3.14 11.28 16.27
N LEU A 155 -2.27 11.51 15.29
CA LEU A 155 -1.64 10.43 14.51
C LEU A 155 -0.81 9.50 15.42
N GLY A 156 -0.01 10.07 16.32
CA GLY A 156 0.76 9.29 17.28
C GLY A 156 -0.11 8.40 18.16
N GLN A 157 -1.17 8.95 18.75
CA GLN A 157 -2.12 8.20 19.58
C GLN A 157 -2.85 7.11 18.77
N MET A 158 -3.24 7.40 17.54
CA MET A 158 -3.90 6.45 16.65
C MET A 158 -2.97 5.29 16.28
N LEU A 159 -1.70 5.57 15.96
CA LEU A 159 -0.71 4.53 15.64
C LEU A 159 -0.47 3.60 16.84
N ASP A 160 -0.34 4.14 18.05
CA ASP A 160 -0.17 3.34 19.27
C ASP A 160 -1.40 2.45 19.51
N TYR A 161 -2.59 2.98 19.36
CA TYR A 161 -3.83 2.23 19.52
C TYR A 161 -3.96 1.10 18.50
N VAL A 162 -3.73 1.39 17.22
CA VAL A 162 -3.80 0.41 16.13
C VAL A 162 -2.72 -0.67 16.30
N HIS A 163 -1.50 -0.31 16.70
CA HIS A 163 -0.44 -1.27 16.97
C HIS A 163 -0.84 -2.22 18.11
N GLY A 164 -1.41 -1.70 19.19
CA GLY A 164 -1.94 -2.52 20.28
C GLY A 164 -3.03 -3.50 19.84
N ASN A 165 -3.93 -3.09 18.94
CA ASN A 165 -4.92 -3.98 18.33
C ASN A 165 -4.26 -5.11 17.52
N MET A 166 -3.20 -4.80 16.77
CA MET A 166 -2.46 -5.79 15.99
C MET A 166 -1.73 -6.80 16.88
N GLU A 167 -1.07 -6.33 17.95
CA GLU A 167 -0.44 -7.20 18.94
C GLU A 167 -1.45 -8.13 19.61
N PHE A 168 -2.60 -7.59 20.01
CA PHE A 168 -3.68 -8.39 20.55
C PHE A 168 -4.14 -9.47 19.55
N THR A 169 -4.35 -9.09 18.29
CA THR A 169 -4.82 -10.00 17.24
C THR A 169 -3.81 -11.12 16.98
N VAL A 170 -2.53 -10.82 16.88
CA VAL A 170 -1.48 -11.84 16.68
C VAL A 170 -1.46 -12.84 17.84
N ARG A 171 -1.50 -12.35 19.09
CA ARG A 171 -1.53 -13.22 20.27
C ARG A 171 -2.79 -14.07 20.33
N PHE A 172 -3.95 -13.46 20.12
CA PHE A 172 -5.23 -14.15 20.14
C PHE A 172 -5.31 -15.26 19.11
N LEU A 173 -4.93 -14.98 17.86
CA LEU A 173 -4.91 -16.00 16.81
C LEU A 173 -3.92 -17.12 17.09
N ALA A 174 -2.73 -16.81 17.57
CA ALA A 174 -1.74 -17.83 17.91
C ALA A 174 -2.21 -18.76 19.05
N GLU A 175 -2.97 -18.24 20.02
CA GLU A 175 -3.46 -18.99 21.17
C GLU A 175 -4.74 -19.78 20.86
N HIS A 176 -5.68 -19.20 20.10
CA HIS A 176 -7.02 -19.75 19.94
C HIS A 176 -7.32 -20.30 18.54
N LEU A 177 -6.63 -19.81 17.50
CA LEU A 177 -6.87 -20.15 16.09
C LEU A 177 -5.54 -20.30 15.32
N PRO A 178 -4.66 -21.25 15.72
CA PRO A 178 -3.31 -21.37 15.18
C PRO A 178 -3.25 -21.73 13.69
N GLU A 179 -4.38 -22.15 13.10
CA GLU A 179 -4.53 -22.38 11.66
C GLU A 179 -4.51 -21.07 10.86
N ILE A 180 -4.87 -19.93 11.48
CA ILE A 180 -4.84 -18.60 10.86
C ILE A 180 -3.51 -17.94 11.22
N ARG A 181 -2.70 -17.67 10.21
CA ARG A 181 -1.38 -17.07 10.40
C ARG A 181 -1.38 -15.60 9.98
N THR A 182 -0.70 -14.79 10.76
CA THR A 182 -0.48 -13.37 10.45
C THR A 182 0.77 -12.88 11.18
N ALA A 183 1.23 -11.70 10.80
CA ALA A 183 2.30 -10.98 11.48
C ALA A 183 1.90 -9.51 11.63
N ILE A 184 2.53 -8.81 12.58
CA ILE A 184 2.39 -7.35 12.68
C ILE A 184 3.04 -6.73 11.44
N PRO A 185 2.31 -5.90 10.68
CA PRO A 185 2.86 -5.23 9.51
C PRO A 185 3.88 -4.15 9.91
N GLU A 186 4.78 -3.82 9.00
CA GLU A 186 5.75 -2.73 9.19
C GLU A 186 5.10 -1.34 9.05
N GLY A 187 3.99 -1.27 8.33
CA GLY A 187 3.18 -0.06 8.14
C GLY A 187 1.76 -0.39 7.71
N THR A 188 0.94 0.63 7.52
CA THR A 188 -0.50 0.60 7.30
C THR A 188 -1.29 0.19 8.57
N TYR A 189 -2.61 0.30 8.55
CA TYR A 189 -3.50 -0.25 9.58
C TYR A 189 -4.18 -1.55 9.12
N LEU A 190 -3.54 -2.27 8.19
CA LEU A 190 -4.12 -3.44 7.51
C LEU A 190 -3.31 -4.67 7.87
N MET A 191 -3.97 -5.71 8.37
CA MET A 191 -3.36 -7.02 8.62
C MET A 191 -3.69 -7.97 7.47
N TRP A 192 -2.70 -8.76 7.07
CA TRP A 192 -2.83 -9.78 6.04
C TRP A 192 -2.88 -11.15 6.70
N LEU A 193 -4.04 -11.79 6.63
CA LEU A 193 -4.32 -13.07 7.29
C LEU A 193 -4.19 -14.21 6.29
N ASP A 194 -3.38 -15.21 6.60
CA ASP A 194 -3.28 -16.47 5.87
C ASP A 194 -4.25 -17.49 6.50
N LEU A 195 -5.36 -17.76 5.82
CA LEU A 195 -6.39 -18.68 6.26
C LEU A 195 -6.31 -20.05 5.58
N ARG A 196 -5.25 -20.30 4.81
CA ARG A 196 -5.07 -21.59 4.09
C ARG A 196 -4.98 -22.79 5.03
N GLY A 197 -4.57 -22.56 6.29
CA GLY A 197 -4.54 -23.58 7.34
C GLY A 197 -5.91 -24.15 7.71
N LEU A 198 -7.01 -23.45 7.38
CA LEU A 198 -8.38 -23.95 7.57
C LEU A 198 -8.75 -25.07 6.59
N GLY A 199 -7.96 -25.32 5.54
CA GLY A 199 -8.20 -26.39 4.57
C GLY A 199 -9.40 -26.17 3.64
N LEU A 200 -9.99 -24.96 3.64
CA LEU A 200 -11.15 -24.62 2.81
C LEU A 200 -10.72 -24.14 1.43
N GLY A 201 -11.48 -24.47 0.41
CA GLY A 201 -11.35 -23.86 -0.92
C GLY A 201 -11.67 -22.36 -0.85
N HIS A 202 -11.12 -21.54 -1.77
CA HIS A 202 -11.25 -20.09 -1.70
C HIS A 202 -12.72 -19.60 -1.64
N GLU A 203 -13.59 -20.11 -2.50
CA GLU A 203 -15.01 -19.73 -2.53
C GLU A 203 -15.77 -20.24 -1.29
N GLU A 204 -15.36 -21.36 -0.75
CA GLU A 204 -15.88 -21.91 0.50
C GLU A 204 -15.45 -21.06 1.70
N LEU A 205 -14.19 -20.61 1.72
CA LEU A 205 -13.65 -19.72 2.73
C LEU A 205 -14.43 -18.40 2.78
N LEU A 206 -14.72 -17.78 1.63
CA LEU A 206 -15.51 -16.55 1.57
C LEU A 206 -16.91 -16.74 2.17
N ARG A 207 -17.58 -17.85 1.82
CA ARG A 207 -18.91 -18.17 2.36
C ARG A 207 -18.88 -18.46 3.85
N PHE A 208 -17.90 -19.24 4.29
CA PHE A 208 -17.70 -19.58 5.70
C PHE A 208 -17.51 -18.30 6.53
N MET A 209 -16.59 -17.43 6.15
CA MET A 209 -16.32 -16.19 6.88
C MET A 209 -17.54 -15.28 6.96
N ALA A 210 -18.29 -15.13 5.86
CA ALA A 210 -19.45 -14.24 5.82
C ALA A 210 -20.68 -14.81 6.55
N ARG A 211 -20.94 -16.12 6.47
CA ARG A 211 -22.22 -16.72 6.92
C ARG A 211 -22.12 -17.48 8.23
N GLU A 212 -21.00 -18.15 8.48
CA GLU A 212 -20.83 -19.00 9.66
C GLU A 212 -20.01 -18.29 10.73
N ALA A 213 -18.85 -17.74 10.37
CA ALA A 213 -18.05 -16.95 11.29
C ALA A 213 -18.63 -15.54 11.55
N GLY A 214 -19.45 -15.00 10.63
CA GLY A 214 -20.07 -13.68 10.77
C GLY A 214 -19.07 -12.52 10.69
N VAL A 215 -17.91 -12.73 10.05
CA VAL A 215 -16.82 -11.74 9.97
C VAL A 215 -16.64 -11.25 8.53
N GLY A 216 -16.81 -9.93 8.32
CA GLY A 216 -16.63 -9.27 7.05
C GLY A 216 -15.20 -8.81 6.83
N LEU A 217 -14.40 -9.55 6.08
CA LEU A 217 -13.03 -9.21 5.70
C LEU A 217 -12.93 -8.94 4.19
N ASN A 218 -11.87 -8.24 3.78
CA ASN A 218 -11.61 -8.06 2.35
C ASN A 218 -11.02 -9.34 1.75
N ASP A 219 -11.58 -9.75 0.60
CA ASP A 219 -11.09 -10.89 -0.16
C ASP A 219 -9.66 -10.66 -0.66
N GLY A 220 -8.76 -11.60 -0.33
CA GLY A 220 -7.37 -11.54 -0.76
C GLY A 220 -7.18 -11.67 -2.27
N ALA A 221 -8.06 -12.39 -2.97
CA ALA A 221 -7.99 -12.53 -4.43
C ALA A 221 -8.18 -11.19 -5.18
N ALA A 222 -8.79 -10.18 -4.54
CA ALA A 222 -8.89 -8.83 -5.08
C ALA A 222 -7.52 -8.14 -5.27
N PHE A 223 -6.47 -8.66 -4.61
CA PHE A 223 -5.08 -8.17 -4.69
C PHE A 223 -4.18 -9.02 -5.62
N GLY A 224 -4.78 -9.92 -6.37
CA GLY A 224 -4.08 -10.84 -7.27
C GLY A 224 -4.35 -12.31 -6.94
N VAL A 225 -4.08 -13.18 -7.89
CA VAL A 225 -4.33 -14.63 -7.76
C VAL A 225 -3.58 -15.26 -6.57
N GLN A 226 -2.45 -14.68 -6.19
CA GLN A 226 -1.63 -15.11 -5.05
C GLN A 226 -2.31 -14.86 -3.69
N GLY A 227 -3.31 -13.97 -3.66
CA GLY A 227 -4.12 -13.69 -2.48
C GLY A 227 -5.24 -14.70 -2.21
N ARG A 228 -5.42 -15.74 -3.03
CA ARG A 228 -6.40 -16.80 -2.76
C ARG A 228 -6.07 -17.53 -1.46
N GLY A 229 -7.06 -17.67 -0.58
CA GLY A 229 -6.88 -18.24 0.76
C GLY A 229 -6.37 -17.23 1.81
N PHE A 230 -6.18 -15.97 1.40
CA PHE A 230 -5.88 -14.86 2.30
C PHE A 230 -7.06 -13.92 2.43
N MET A 231 -7.08 -13.16 3.52
CA MET A 231 -8.00 -12.05 3.73
C MET A 231 -7.29 -10.86 4.38
N ARG A 232 -7.76 -9.64 4.08
CA ARG A 232 -7.25 -8.42 4.68
C ARG A 232 -8.21 -7.89 5.74
N MET A 233 -7.68 -7.65 6.94
CA MET A 233 -8.39 -7.11 8.09
C MET A 233 -7.97 -5.66 8.34
N ASN A 234 -8.95 -4.77 8.54
CA ASN A 234 -8.72 -3.39 8.96
C ASN A 234 -8.70 -3.33 10.49
N MET A 235 -7.67 -2.69 11.06
CA MET A 235 -7.41 -2.60 12.51
C MET A 235 -7.70 -1.22 13.08
N ALA A 236 -8.07 -0.23 12.22
CA ALA A 236 -8.41 1.14 12.61
C ALA A 236 -9.92 1.37 12.71
#